data_ae9eac59140246e2814a46240c970a6b
#
_entry.id   ae9eac59140246e2814a46240c970a6b
#
_cell.length_a   1.000
_cell.length_b   1.000
_cell.length_c   1.000
_cell.angle_alpha   90.00
_cell.angle_beta   90.00
_cell.angle_gamma   90.00
#
_symmetry.space_group_name_H-M   'P 1'
#
loop_
_entity.id
_entity.type
_entity.pdbx_description
1 polymer ?
#
loop_
_entity_poly.entity_id
_entity_poly.type
_entity_poly.pdbx_seq_one_letter_code
_entity_poly.pdbx_strand_id
1 'polypeptide(L)'
;MATKLSPKMEQRRENILRAARTLIVRDGFDALTTRRLADEAGITAPTLYNLIGDKNEIIRQLVFDGVAHVGSRATLGEDLPPLAMAEGIIETALSVVAEDEVYFRAVVIASDRVPGAFAAAGDGPASVANAAQISIDMMTAACRAAIGTQLLEGHVAAETLGLQIFIGFRGPFRDWANQLISVGEFRRRALRGLYMAMAVDAAPQFREALRAKVIALEAPFQAGLEEAA
;
A
#
# COMPACT_ATOMS: atom_id res chain seq x y z
N MET A 1 19.74 -7.94 -16.70
CA MET A 1 19.10 -7.00 -17.65
C MET A 1 17.70 -7.52 -17.96
N ALA A 2 16.66 -6.84 -17.50
CA ALA A 2 15.28 -7.21 -17.84
C ALA A 2 15.06 -6.90 -19.34
N THR A 3 14.69 -7.89 -20.11
CA THR A 3 14.38 -7.72 -21.55
C THR A 3 13.13 -6.87 -21.66
N LYS A 4 13.26 -5.67 -22.23
CA LYS A 4 12.13 -4.76 -22.46
C LYS A 4 11.11 -5.46 -23.37
N LEU A 5 9.92 -5.72 -22.87
CA LEU A 5 8.84 -6.33 -23.64
C LEU A 5 8.50 -5.47 -24.85
N SER A 6 8.07 -6.10 -25.96
CA SER A 6 7.57 -5.33 -27.09
C SER A 6 6.26 -4.63 -26.72
N PRO A 7 5.92 -3.46 -27.33
CA PRO A 7 4.67 -2.75 -27.02
C PRO A 7 3.41 -3.63 -27.15
N LYS A 8 3.42 -4.58 -28.07
CA LYS A 8 2.33 -5.54 -28.24
C LYS A 8 2.22 -6.55 -27.09
N MET A 9 3.36 -6.93 -26.50
CA MET A 9 3.38 -7.82 -25.32
C MET A 9 2.93 -7.09 -24.07
N GLU A 10 3.32 -5.83 -23.91
CA GLU A 10 2.88 -4.98 -22.81
C GLU A 10 1.36 -4.80 -22.84
N GLN A 11 0.78 -4.45 -23.99
CA GLN A 11 -0.66 -4.33 -24.17
C GLN A 11 -1.41 -5.63 -23.83
N ARG A 12 -0.83 -6.78 -24.15
CA ARG A 12 -1.42 -8.08 -23.79
C ARG A 12 -1.39 -8.33 -22.29
N ARG A 13 -0.30 -7.96 -21.61
CA ARG A 13 -0.23 -8.05 -20.13
C ARG A 13 -1.28 -7.17 -19.47
N GLU A 14 -1.42 -5.93 -19.91
CA GLU A 14 -2.46 -5.01 -19.42
C GLU A 14 -3.87 -5.59 -19.60
N ASN A 15 -4.15 -6.21 -20.76
CA ASN A 15 -5.45 -6.86 -21.02
C ASN A 15 -5.70 -8.03 -20.03
N ILE A 16 -4.68 -8.83 -19.75
CA ILE A 16 -4.79 -9.93 -18.76
C ILE A 16 -5.06 -9.39 -17.36
N LEU A 17 -4.34 -8.35 -16.93
CA LEU A 17 -4.53 -7.74 -15.61
C LEU A 17 -5.93 -7.09 -15.49
N ARG A 18 -6.42 -6.47 -16.55
CA ARG A 18 -7.78 -5.93 -16.61
C ARG A 18 -8.83 -7.05 -16.51
N ALA A 19 -8.67 -8.14 -17.24
CA ALA A 19 -9.55 -9.31 -17.15
C ALA A 19 -9.52 -9.93 -15.74
N ALA A 20 -8.35 -10.02 -15.11
CA ALA A 20 -8.21 -10.48 -13.73
C ALA A 20 -8.96 -9.58 -12.75
N ARG A 21 -8.84 -8.25 -12.90
CA ARG A 21 -9.58 -7.26 -12.11
C ARG A 21 -11.08 -7.45 -12.24
N THR A 22 -11.58 -7.58 -13.47
CA THR A 22 -13.00 -7.83 -13.75
C THR A 22 -13.50 -9.10 -13.08
N LEU A 23 -12.76 -10.21 -13.19
CA LEU A 23 -13.12 -11.48 -12.57
C LEU A 23 -13.14 -11.40 -11.04
N ILE A 24 -12.15 -10.75 -10.44
CA ILE A 24 -12.06 -10.61 -8.98
C ILE A 24 -13.23 -9.79 -8.45
N VAL A 25 -13.59 -8.70 -9.11
CA VAL A 25 -14.71 -7.84 -8.70
C VAL A 25 -16.05 -8.55 -8.87
N ARG A 26 -16.24 -9.25 -9.99
CA ARG A 26 -17.51 -9.93 -10.32
C ARG A 26 -17.74 -11.20 -9.51
N ASP A 27 -16.71 -12.05 -9.41
CA ASP A 27 -16.86 -13.45 -8.96
C ASP A 27 -16.00 -13.80 -7.73
N GLY A 28 -15.21 -12.83 -7.24
CA GLY A 28 -14.28 -13.01 -6.11
C GLY A 28 -12.97 -13.70 -6.49
N PHE A 29 -12.01 -13.68 -5.56
CA PHE A 29 -10.66 -14.22 -5.78
C PHE A 29 -10.65 -15.73 -6.06
N ASP A 30 -11.53 -16.51 -5.42
CA ASP A 30 -11.54 -17.97 -5.57
C ASP A 30 -11.97 -18.39 -6.98
N ALA A 31 -12.74 -17.54 -7.66
CA ALA A 31 -13.14 -17.75 -9.05
C ALA A 31 -11.99 -17.45 -10.05
N LEU A 32 -10.92 -16.78 -9.65
CA LEU A 32 -9.77 -16.49 -10.48
C LEU A 32 -8.96 -17.78 -10.71
N THR A 33 -9.22 -18.46 -11.83
CA THR A 33 -8.45 -19.62 -12.30
C THR A 33 -7.75 -19.26 -13.61
N THR A 34 -6.62 -19.91 -13.91
CA THR A 34 -5.87 -19.69 -15.16
C THR A 34 -6.77 -19.86 -16.39
N ARG A 35 -7.67 -20.85 -16.37
CA ARG A 35 -8.59 -21.11 -17.49
C ARG A 35 -9.59 -19.98 -17.67
N ARG A 36 -10.31 -19.60 -16.60
CA ARG A 36 -11.30 -18.51 -16.67
C ARG A 36 -10.66 -17.19 -17.06
N LEU A 37 -9.46 -16.91 -16.55
CA LEU A 37 -8.73 -15.71 -16.90
C LEU A 37 -8.27 -15.71 -18.36
N ALA A 38 -7.81 -16.85 -18.89
CA ALA A 38 -7.45 -16.97 -20.30
C ALA A 38 -8.68 -16.76 -21.19
N ASP A 39 -9.82 -17.36 -20.84
CA ASP A 39 -11.09 -17.19 -21.55
C ASP A 39 -11.54 -15.70 -21.53
N GLU A 40 -11.53 -15.05 -20.37
CA GLU A 40 -11.91 -13.64 -20.20
C GLU A 40 -10.97 -12.68 -20.96
N ALA A 41 -9.66 -12.99 -21.00
CA ALA A 41 -8.66 -12.21 -21.72
C ALA A 41 -8.58 -12.52 -23.23
N GLY A 42 -9.35 -13.49 -23.74
CA GLY A 42 -9.36 -13.90 -25.13
C GLY A 42 -8.04 -14.52 -25.60
N ILE A 43 -7.35 -15.27 -24.73
CA ILE A 43 -6.07 -15.92 -25.00
C ILE A 43 -6.06 -17.37 -24.54
N THR A 44 -5.01 -18.13 -24.92
CA THR A 44 -4.83 -19.50 -24.41
C THR A 44 -4.13 -19.52 -23.07
N ALA A 45 -4.38 -20.54 -22.23
CA ALA A 45 -3.73 -20.72 -20.93
C ALA A 45 -2.18 -20.78 -21.04
N PRO A 46 -1.56 -21.45 -22.02
CA PRO A 46 -0.11 -21.36 -22.23
C PRO A 46 0.39 -19.94 -22.52
N THR A 47 -0.37 -19.17 -23.31
CA THR A 47 -0.02 -17.76 -23.61
C THR A 47 -0.06 -16.92 -22.33
N LEU A 48 -1.08 -17.10 -21.48
CA LEU A 48 -1.21 -16.42 -20.20
C LEU A 48 -0.01 -16.73 -19.31
N TYR A 49 0.33 -18.03 -19.14
CA TYR A 49 1.45 -18.46 -18.31
C TYR A 49 2.78 -17.85 -18.78
N ASN A 50 3.01 -17.80 -20.10
CA ASN A 50 4.23 -17.23 -20.65
C ASN A 50 4.32 -15.70 -20.50
N LEU A 51 3.17 -14.99 -20.46
CA LEU A 51 3.13 -13.53 -20.39
C LEU A 51 3.21 -12.99 -18.95
N ILE A 52 2.57 -13.65 -18.02
CA ILE A 52 2.49 -13.19 -16.63
C ILE A 52 2.97 -14.27 -15.65
N GLY A 53 2.61 -15.52 -15.86
CA GLY A 53 2.90 -16.61 -14.95
C GLY A 53 1.64 -17.23 -14.35
N ASP A 54 1.72 -17.66 -13.10
CA ASP A 54 0.62 -18.30 -12.39
C ASP A 54 -0.33 -17.30 -11.71
N LYS A 55 -1.37 -17.81 -11.05
CA LYS A 55 -2.34 -17.02 -10.29
C LYS A 55 -1.67 -16.13 -9.23
N ASN A 56 -0.62 -16.61 -8.57
CA ASN A 56 0.07 -15.85 -7.53
C ASN A 56 0.82 -14.65 -8.14
N GLU A 57 1.43 -14.85 -9.30
CA GLU A 57 2.10 -13.76 -10.01
C GLU A 57 1.12 -12.69 -10.48
N ILE A 58 -0.07 -13.09 -10.91
CA ILE A 58 -1.14 -12.14 -11.26
C ILE A 58 -1.51 -11.28 -10.04
N ILE A 59 -1.68 -11.87 -8.86
CA ILE A 59 -1.98 -11.12 -7.64
C ILE A 59 -0.83 -10.17 -7.28
N ARG A 60 0.43 -10.61 -7.38
CA ARG A 60 1.57 -9.73 -7.13
C ARG A 60 1.57 -8.52 -8.08
N GLN A 61 1.26 -8.73 -9.36
CA GLN A 61 1.16 -7.64 -10.32
C GLN A 61 0.00 -6.69 -9.99
N LEU A 62 -1.17 -7.19 -9.61
CA LEU A 62 -2.30 -6.34 -9.21
C LEU A 62 -1.99 -5.51 -7.96
N VAL A 63 -1.30 -6.09 -6.99
CA VAL A 63 -0.82 -5.37 -5.81
C VAL A 63 0.20 -4.31 -6.20
N PHE A 64 1.16 -4.66 -7.05
CA PHE A 64 2.18 -3.75 -7.56
C PHE A 64 1.54 -2.57 -8.31
N ASP A 65 0.59 -2.82 -9.20
CA ASP A 65 -0.10 -1.78 -9.97
C ASP A 65 -0.86 -0.81 -9.04
N GLY A 66 -1.52 -1.34 -7.99
CA GLY A 66 -2.19 -0.51 -6.99
C GLY A 66 -1.22 0.42 -6.26
N VAL A 67 -0.08 -0.09 -5.80
CA VAL A 67 0.95 0.71 -5.12
C VAL A 67 1.63 1.69 -6.07
N ALA A 68 1.95 1.28 -7.30
CA ALA A 68 2.51 2.17 -8.31
C ALA A 68 1.55 3.32 -8.65
N HIS A 69 0.24 3.04 -8.66
CA HIS A 69 -0.77 4.07 -8.86
C HIS A 69 -0.79 5.09 -7.70
N VAL A 70 -0.67 4.64 -6.45
CA VAL A 70 -0.48 5.56 -5.31
C VAL A 70 0.79 6.39 -5.51
N GLY A 71 1.91 5.75 -5.83
CA GLY A 71 3.20 6.42 -6.04
C GLY A 71 3.17 7.48 -7.14
N SER A 72 2.43 7.23 -8.23
CA SER A 72 2.28 8.19 -9.33
C SER A 72 1.43 9.41 -8.97
N ARG A 73 0.57 9.32 -7.95
CA ARG A 73 -0.33 10.39 -7.50
C ARG A 73 0.15 11.09 -6.24
N ALA A 74 0.97 10.42 -5.43
CA ALA A 74 1.53 11.01 -4.23
C ALA A 74 2.49 12.14 -4.60
N THR A 75 2.27 13.31 -4.04
CA THR A 75 3.18 14.44 -4.25
C THR A 75 4.40 14.27 -3.33
N LEU A 76 5.53 13.92 -3.94
CA LEU A 76 6.84 13.81 -3.29
C LEU A 76 7.69 15.00 -3.72
N GLY A 77 7.36 16.20 -3.26
CA GLY A 77 8.06 17.44 -3.64
C GLY A 77 8.98 17.95 -2.52
N GLU A 78 10.16 18.46 -2.87
CA GLU A 78 11.09 19.10 -1.92
C GLU A 78 10.49 20.35 -1.25
N ASP A 79 9.45 20.93 -1.84
CA ASP A 79 8.76 22.12 -1.33
C ASP A 79 7.70 21.79 -0.25
N LEU A 80 7.36 20.51 -0.03
CA LEU A 80 6.39 20.13 0.98
C LEU A 80 7.06 19.94 2.35
N PRO A 81 6.42 20.43 3.44
CA PRO A 81 6.85 20.04 4.78
C PRO A 81 6.88 18.51 4.93
N PRO A 82 7.93 17.93 5.53
CA PRO A 82 8.12 16.47 5.59
C PRO A 82 6.94 15.70 6.19
N LEU A 83 6.28 16.28 7.22
CA LEU A 83 5.10 15.67 7.79
C LEU A 83 3.91 15.70 6.81
N ALA A 84 3.71 16.79 6.10
CA ALA A 84 2.66 16.90 5.09
C ALA A 84 2.89 15.93 3.91
N MET A 85 4.16 15.68 3.55
CA MET A 85 4.52 14.66 2.57
C MET A 85 4.11 13.26 3.05
N ALA A 86 4.46 12.89 4.29
CA ALA A 86 4.11 11.59 4.85
C ALA A 86 2.59 11.40 5.02
N GLU A 87 1.87 12.42 5.50
CA GLU A 87 0.42 12.44 5.58
C GLU A 87 -0.21 12.31 4.18
N GLY A 88 0.30 13.06 3.20
CA GLY A 88 -0.18 13.04 1.81
C GLY A 88 -0.05 11.68 1.14
N ILE A 89 0.99 10.90 1.43
CA ILE A 89 1.13 9.51 0.95
C ILE A 89 -0.02 8.64 1.48
N ILE A 90 -0.33 8.73 2.77
CA ILE A 90 -1.43 7.98 3.38
C ILE A 90 -2.78 8.41 2.79
N GLU A 91 -3.04 9.71 2.69
CA GLU A 91 -4.29 10.23 2.15
C GLU A 91 -4.47 9.85 0.67
N THR A 92 -3.38 9.87 -0.11
CA THR A 92 -3.42 9.40 -1.51
C THR A 92 -3.75 7.91 -1.58
N ALA A 93 -3.16 7.08 -0.72
CA ALA A 93 -3.47 5.66 -0.67
C ALA A 93 -4.95 5.41 -0.33
N LEU A 94 -5.50 6.15 0.64
CA LEU A 94 -6.91 6.08 1.01
C LEU A 94 -7.84 6.53 -0.14
N SER A 95 -7.46 7.60 -0.85
CA SER A 95 -8.22 8.08 -2.02
C SER A 95 -8.26 7.05 -3.13
N VAL A 96 -7.11 6.45 -3.47
CA VAL A 96 -7.00 5.38 -4.49
C VAL A 96 -7.87 4.17 -4.10
N VAL A 97 -7.83 3.78 -2.84
CA VAL A 97 -8.63 2.66 -2.33
C VAL A 97 -10.14 2.96 -2.41
N ALA A 98 -10.54 4.21 -2.14
CA ALA A 98 -11.94 4.63 -2.20
C ALA A 98 -12.51 4.68 -3.63
N GLU A 99 -11.68 4.78 -4.67
CA GLU A 99 -12.11 4.76 -6.07
C GLU A 99 -12.72 3.41 -6.49
N ASP A 100 -12.28 2.30 -5.88
CA ASP A 100 -12.80 0.96 -6.17
C ASP A 100 -12.63 0.05 -4.95
N GLU A 101 -13.43 0.30 -3.89
CA GLU A 101 -13.35 -0.46 -2.64
C GLU A 101 -13.50 -1.96 -2.82
N VAL A 102 -14.41 -2.38 -3.71
CA VAL A 102 -14.70 -3.81 -3.95
C VAL A 102 -13.45 -4.50 -4.47
N TYR A 103 -12.78 -3.89 -5.44
CA TYR A 103 -11.55 -4.40 -6.00
C TYR A 103 -10.42 -4.44 -4.98
N PHE A 104 -10.15 -3.33 -4.29
CA PHE A 104 -9.04 -3.26 -3.34
C PHE A 104 -9.23 -4.20 -2.16
N ARG A 105 -10.45 -4.35 -1.62
CA ARG A 105 -10.74 -5.35 -0.59
C ARG A 105 -10.40 -6.77 -1.08
N ALA A 106 -10.86 -7.13 -2.27
CA ALA A 106 -10.62 -8.45 -2.83
C ALA A 106 -9.12 -8.72 -3.09
N VAL A 107 -8.38 -7.73 -3.60
CA VAL A 107 -6.93 -7.86 -3.85
C VAL A 107 -6.14 -7.97 -2.55
N VAL A 108 -6.48 -7.19 -1.52
CA VAL A 108 -5.82 -7.25 -0.20
C VAL A 108 -6.04 -8.63 0.45
N ILE A 109 -7.27 -9.12 0.48
CA ILE A 109 -7.60 -10.46 1.01
C ILE A 109 -6.88 -11.54 0.21
N ALA A 110 -6.84 -11.41 -1.13
CA ALA A 110 -6.12 -12.35 -1.98
C ALA A 110 -4.62 -12.34 -1.72
N SER A 111 -4.03 -11.17 -1.50
CA SER A 111 -2.60 -11.02 -1.25
C SER A 111 -2.13 -11.69 0.05
N ASP A 112 -3.00 -11.79 1.05
CA ASP A 112 -2.69 -12.53 2.29
C ASP A 112 -2.50 -14.03 2.06
N ARG A 113 -3.07 -14.57 0.97
CA ARG A 113 -2.94 -15.97 0.56
C ARG A 113 -1.75 -16.22 -0.37
N VAL A 114 -1.07 -15.17 -0.80
CA VAL A 114 0.06 -15.25 -1.74
C VAL A 114 1.36 -14.89 -1.02
N PRO A 115 2.26 -15.87 -0.80
CA PRO A 115 3.54 -15.60 -0.15
C PRO A 115 4.29 -14.46 -0.85
N GLY A 116 4.73 -13.49 -0.06
CA GLY A 116 5.55 -12.38 -0.55
C GLY A 116 4.81 -11.30 -1.34
N ALA A 117 3.48 -11.34 -1.52
CA ALA A 117 2.77 -10.31 -2.27
C ALA A 117 2.98 -8.89 -1.72
N PHE A 118 3.16 -8.78 -0.40
CA PHE A 118 3.54 -7.54 0.31
C PHE A 118 4.81 -7.70 1.14
N ALA A 119 5.67 -8.66 0.85
CA ALA A 119 6.92 -8.78 1.59
C ALA A 119 7.86 -7.60 1.26
N ALA A 120 8.52 -7.02 2.24
CA ALA A 120 9.68 -6.18 2.01
C ALA A 120 10.80 -7.04 1.40
N ALA A 121 11.69 -6.42 0.63
CA ALA A 121 12.76 -7.14 -0.08
C ALA A 121 13.44 -8.17 0.84
N GLY A 122 13.20 -9.43 0.56
CA GLY A 122 13.89 -10.59 1.12
C GLY A 122 14.54 -11.35 -0.03
N ASP A 123 15.19 -12.47 0.24
CA ASP A 123 15.94 -13.29 -0.71
C ASP A 123 15.14 -13.92 -1.87
N GLY A 124 13.99 -13.31 -2.25
CA GLY A 124 13.17 -13.72 -3.38
C GLY A 124 13.74 -13.24 -4.72
N PRO A 125 13.31 -13.85 -5.86
CA PRO A 125 13.80 -13.47 -7.17
C PRO A 125 13.57 -11.97 -7.44
N ALA A 126 14.61 -11.28 -7.86
CA ALA A 126 14.68 -9.85 -8.15
C ALA A 126 13.73 -9.35 -9.28
N SER A 127 12.87 -10.22 -9.81
CA SER A 127 11.98 -9.94 -10.93
C SER A 127 10.61 -9.38 -10.52
N VAL A 128 10.26 -9.43 -9.23
CA VAL A 128 9.06 -8.77 -8.71
C VAL A 128 9.52 -7.52 -7.99
N ALA A 129 9.42 -6.39 -8.66
CA ALA A 129 9.54 -5.10 -7.99
C ALA A 129 8.54 -5.15 -6.81
N ASN A 130 9.08 -5.13 -5.60
CA ASN A 130 8.32 -5.41 -4.41
C ASN A 130 7.43 -4.21 -4.12
N ALA A 131 6.12 -4.38 -4.24
CA ALA A 131 5.14 -3.33 -3.97
C ALA A 131 5.34 -2.71 -2.57
N ALA A 132 5.69 -3.53 -1.58
CA ALA A 132 6.02 -3.04 -0.25
C ALA A 132 7.23 -2.09 -0.28
N GLN A 133 8.27 -2.39 -1.07
CA GLN A 133 9.46 -1.57 -1.13
C GLN A 133 9.16 -0.16 -1.66
N ILE A 134 8.30 -0.03 -2.67
CA ILE A 134 7.88 1.28 -3.17
C ILE A 134 7.23 2.10 -2.04
N SER A 135 6.32 1.49 -1.28
CA SER A 135 5.66 2.16 -0.16
C SER A 135 6.64 2.54 0.96
N ILE A 136 7.58 1.63 1.27
CA ILE A 136 8.63 1.87 2.26
C ILE A 136 9.54 3.01 1.79
N ASP A 137 9.95 3.02 0.52
CA ASP A 137 10.84 4.04 -0.06
C ASP A 137 10.21 5.43 -0.03
N MET A 138 8.91 5.54 -0.32
CA MET A 138 8.17 6.80 -0.21
C MET A 138 8.18 7.32 1.24
N MET A 139 7.88 6.49 2.22
CA MET A 139 7.90 6.88 3.64
C MET A 139 9.32 7.18 4.13
N THR A 140 10.31 6.41 3.66
CA THR A 140 11.73 6.66 3.94
C THR A 140 12.16 8.03 3.42
N ALA A 141 11.72 8.41 2.22
CA ALA A 141 12.02 9.73 1.67
C ALA A 141 11.46 10.86 2.54
N ALA A 142 10.22 10.74 3.02
CA ALA A 142 9.63 11.70 3.96
C ALA A 142 10.40 11.77 5.30
N CYS A 143 10.85 10.62 5.84
CA CYS A 143 11.66 10.59 7.04
C CYS A 143 13.05 11.22 6.83
N ARG A 144 13.71 10.96 5.69
CA ARG A 144 14.98 11.62 5.34
C ARG A 144 14.84 13.14 5.22
N ALA A 145 13.77 13.63 4.61
CA ALA A 145 13.47 15.06 4.55
C ALA A 145 13.25 15.64 5.96
N ALA A 146 12.59 14.90 6.86
CA ALA A 146 12.40 15.33 8.25
C ALA A 146 13.72 15.37 9.04
N ILE A 147 14.64 14.46 8.80
CA ILE A 147 16.01 14.52 9.37
C ILE A 147 16.76 15.73 8.80
N GLY A 148 16.72 15.93 7.49
CA GLY A 148 17.37 17.05 6.82
C GLY A 148 16.90 18.43 7.30
N THR A 149 15.65 18.54 7.72
CA THR A 149 15.04 19.77 8.30
C THR A 149 15.09 19.82 9.83
N GLN A 150 15.78 18.87 10.47
CA GLN A 150 15.93 18.79 11.93
C GLN A 150 14.59 18.63 12.70
N LEU A 151 13.55 18.14 12.05
CA LEU A 151 12.32 17.71 12.72
C LEU A 151 12.53 16.35 13.41
N LEU A 152 13.33 15.48 12.80
CA LEU A 152 13.84 14.24 13.40
C LEU A 152 15.32 14.40 13.75
N GLU A 153 15.75 13.80 14.85
CA GLU A 153 17.13 13.92 15.40
C GLU A 153 18.12 13.04 14.62
N GLY A 154 17.63 12.01 13.89
CA GLY A 154 18.47 11.10 13.10
C GLY A 154 19.14 9.99 13.91
N HIS A 155 18.72 9.76 15.15
CA HIS A 155 19.20 8.63 15.96
C HIS A 155 18.63 7.29 15.44
N VAL A 156 17.45 7.33 14.85
CA VAL A 156 16.82 6.19 14.18
C VAL A 156 16.93 6.36 12.67
N ALA A 157 17.43 5.35 11.97
CA ALA A 157 17.57 5.40 10.52
C ALA A 157 16.23 5.65 9.82
N ALA A 158 16.22 6.49 8.79
CA ALA A 158 15.01 6.79 8.01
C ALA A 158 14.36 5.53 7.42
N GLU A 159 15.17 4.54 7.04
CA GLU A 159 14.73 3.24 6.54
C GLU A 159 13.94 2.45 7.59
N THR A 160 14.40 2.49 8.84
CA THR A 160 13.70 1.85 9.97
C THR A 160 12.36 2.52 10.23
N LEU A 161 12.33 3.85 10.23
CA LEU A 161 11.09 4.61 10.40
C LEU A 161 10.12 4.37 9.24
N GLY A 162 10.59 4.40 8.00
CA GLY A 162 9.78 4.14 6.80
C GLY A 162 9.16 2.74 6.82
N LEU A 163 9.94 1.73 7.19
CA LEU A 163 9.46 0.36 7.37
C LEU A 163 8.40 0.28 8.49
N GLN A 164 8.64 0.92 9.63
CA GLN A 164 7.71 0.90 10.75
C GLN A 164 6.37 1.58 10.42
N ILE A 165 6.41 2.70 9.68
CA ILE A 165 5.20 3.38 9.19
C ILE A 165 4.43 2.47 8.23
N PHE A 166 5.12 1.81 7.29
CA PHE A 166 4.50 0.86 6.38
C PHE A 166 3.84 -0.33 7.12
N ILE A 167 4.50 -0.89 8.14
CA ILE A 167 3.93 -1.96 8.98
C ILE A 167 2.68 -1.45 9.70
N GLY A 168 2.74 -0.23 10.26
CA GLY A 168 1.62 0.42 10.93
C GLY A 168 0.42 0.70 10.01
N PHE A 169 0.66 0.93 8.73
CA PHE A 169 -0.39 1.10 7.72
C PHE A 169 -1.04 -0.24 7.33
N ARG A 170 -0.24 -1.30 7.18
CA ARG A 170 -0.71 -2.61 6.69
C ARG A 170 -1.76 -3.27 7.58
N GLY A 171 -1.62 -3.19 8.89
CA GLY A 171 -2.59 -3.76 9.83
C GLY A 171 -4.01 -3.19 9.62
N PRO A 172 -4.19 -1.88 9.77
CA PRO A 172 -5.48 -1.22 9.50
C PRO A 172 -6.02 -1.44 8.08
N PHE A 173 -5.15 -1.49 7.08
CA PHE A 173 -5.55 -1.77 5.69
C PHE A 173 -6.18 -3.17 5.54
N ARG A 174 -5.60 -4.17 6.20
CA ARG A 174 -6.14 -5.53 6.25
C ARG A 174 -7.46 -5.59 7.01
N ASP A 175 -7.54 -4.93 8.18
CA ASP A 175 -8.77 -4.87 8.98
C ASP A 175 -9.91 -4.24 8.18
N TRP A 176 -9.64 -3.15 7.45
CA TRP A 176 -10.60 -2.52 6.56
C TRP A 176 -11.00 -3.45 5.40
N ALA A 177 -10.06 -4.14 4.78
CA ALA A 177 -10.35 -5.06 3.69
C ALA A 177 -11.27 -6.21 4.15
N ASN A 178 -11.10 -6.69 5.36
CA ASN A 178 -11.94 -7.70 5.99
C ASN A 178 -13.23 -7.14 6.62
N GLN A 179 -13.55 -5.87 6.41
CA GLN A 179 -14.75 -5.19 6.91
C GLN A 179 -14.84 -5.12 8.46
N LEU A 180 -13.72 -5.26 9.15
CA LEU A 180 -13.64 -5.15 10.62
C LEU A 180 -13.67 -3.71 11.10
N ILE A 181 -13.26 -2.77 10.24
CA ILE A 181 -13.27 -1.33 10.53
C ILE A 181 -13.76 -0.53 9.33
N SER A 182 -14.28 0.67 9.58
CA SER A 182 -14.64 1.63 8.55
C SER A 182 -13.41 2.27 7.89
N VAL A 183 -13.57 2.90 6.73
CA VAL A 183 -12.50 3.68 6.09
C VAL A 183 -12.03 4.85 6.97
N GLY A 184 -12.93 5.47 7.73
CA GLY A 184 -12.59 6.52 8.69
C GLY A 184 -11.72 6.01 9.83
N GLU A 185 -12.00 4.81 10.35
CA GLU A 185 -11.15 4.18 11.38
C GLU A 185 -9.82 3.72 10.79
N PHE A 186 -9.80 3.20 9.56
CA PHE A 186 -8.56 2.89 8.85
C PHE A 186 -7.66 4.13 8.77
N ARG A 187 -8.20 5.26 8.31
CA ARG A 187 -7.49 6.53 8.24
C ARG A 187 -6.91 6.94 9.60
N ARG A 188 -7.72 6.91 10.66
CA ARG A 188 -7.28 7.26 12.02
C ARG A 188 -6.12 6.39 12.48
N ARG A 189 -6.21 5.06 12.31
CA ARG A 189 -5.16 4.12 12.72
C ARG A 189 -3.89 4.30 11.92
N ALA A 190 -3.99 4.53 10.62
CA ALA A 190 -2.83 4.75 9.75
C ALA A 190 -2.07 6.03 10.12
N LEU A 191 -2.78 7.15 10.29
CA LEU A 191 -2.18 8.43 10.70
C LEU A 191 -1.60 8.36 12.12
N ARG A 192 -2.29 7.71 13.06
CA ARG A 192 -1.77 7.49 14.40
C ARG A 192 -0.47 6.69 14.36
N GLY A 193 -0.42 5.62 13.57
CA GLY A 193 0.80 4.82 13.38
C GLY A 193 1.97 5.65 12.83
N LEU A 194 1.71 6.54 11.86
CA LEU A 194 2.68 7.48 11.33
C LEU A 194 3.23 8.39 12.43
N TYR A 195 2.35 9.07 13.18
CA TYR A 195 2.78 10.03 14.20
C TYR A 195 3.56 9.36 15.32
N MET A 196 3.11 8.18 15.78
CA MET A 196 3.80 7.42 16.82
C MET A 196 5.18 6.93 16.35
N ALA A 197 5.30 6.48 15.10
CA ALA A 197 6.58 6.04 14.55
C ALA A 197 7.59 7.21 14.43
N MET A 198 7.14 8.39 14.00
CA MET A 198 8.02 9.56 13.92
C MET A 198 8.38 10.14 15.31
N ALA A 199 7.49 10.01 16.28
CA ALA A 199 7.68 10.60 17.62
C ALA A 199 8.88 10.02 18.39
N VAL A 200 9.33 8.81 18.08
CA VAL A 200 10.45 8.15 18.74
C VAL A 200 11.77 8.88 18.51
N ASP A 201 11.92 9.52 17.34
CA ASP A 201 13.13 10.25 16.95
C ASP A 201 12.89 11.75 16.73
N ALA A 202 11.72 12.25 17.15
CA ALA A 202 11.33 13.64 16.95
C ALA A 202 12.06 14.60 17.88
N ALA A 203 12.52 15.75 17.35
CA ALA A 203 12.98 16.88 18.12
C ALA A 203 11.88 17.38 19.08
N PRO A 204 12.22 18.00 20.23
CA PRO A 204 11.24 18.26 21.31
C PRO A 204 9.97 18.99 20.86
N GLN A 205 10.09 20.06 20.06
CA GLN A 205 8.92 20.80 19.57
C GLN A 205 8.08 19.98 18.59
N PHE A 206 8.72 19.21 17.72
CA PHE A 206 8.03 18.36 16.76
C PHE A 206 7.34 17.18 17.47
N ARG A 207 7.95 16.64 18.51
CA ARG A 207 7.36 15.60 19.36
C ARG A 207 6.05 16.05 20.00
N GLU A 208 5.99 17.28 20.53
CA GLU A 208 4.76 17.84 21.08
C GLU A 208 3.69 18.02 19.99
N ALA A 209 4.07 18.47 18.78
CA ALA A 209 3.14 18.57 17.68
C ALA A 209 2.57 17.21 17.26
N LEU A 210 3.41 16.18 17.18
CA LEU A 210 2.96 14.81 16.86
C LEU A 210 2.05 14.26 17.96
N ARG A 211 2.40 14.50 19.23
CA ARG A 211 1.57 14.11 20.39
C ARG A 211 0.18 14.74 20.32
N ALA A 212 0.10 16.03 20.03
CA ALA A 212 -1.17 16.73 19.89
C ALA A 212 -2.04 16.12 18.76
N LYS A 213 -1.41 15.75 17.60
CA LYS A 213 -2.10 15.06 16.53
C LYS A 213 -2.62 13.68 16.93
N VAL A 214 -1.85 12.89 17.69
CA VAL A 214 -2.31 11.60 18.24
C VAL A 214 -3.52 11.80 19.15
N ILE A 215 -3.45 12.74 20.10
CA ILE A 215 -4.54 13.03 21.04
C ILE A 215 -5.82 13.45 20.29
N ALA A 216 -5.70 14.27 19.24
CA ALA A 216 -6.83 14.68 18.43
C ALA A 216 -7.51 13.51 17.72
N LEU A 217 -6.77 12.44 17.40
CA LEU A 217 -7.33 11.22 16.79
C LEU A 217 -8.02 10.29 17.83
N GLU A 218 -7.76 10.46 19.13
CA GLU A 218 -8.39 9.66 20.20
C GLU A 218 -9.78 10.19 20.60
N ALA A 219 -10.07 11.47 20.37
CA ALA A 219 -11.32 12.09 20.82
C ALA A 219 -12.61 11.33 20.41
N PRO A 220 -12.76 10.78 19.19
CA PRO A 220 -13.93 9.99 18.82
C PRO A 220 -14.02 8.63 19.53
N PHE A 221 -12.88 8.06 19.95
CA PHE A 221 -12.83 6.78 20.64
C PHE A 221 -13.32 6.91 22.10
N GLN A 222 -12.95 8.01 22.77
CA GLN A 222 -13.40 8.30 24.15
C GLN A 222 -14.90 8.57 24.21
N ALA A 223 -15.46 9.32 23.26
CA ALA A 223 -16.89 9.57 23.17
C ALA A 223 -17.71 8.28 23.03
N GLY A 224 -17.24 7.32 22.21
CA GLY A 224 -17.93 6.04 22.02
C GLY A 224 -17.86 5.10 23.23
N LEU A 225 -16.85 5.24 24.10
CA LEU A 225 -16.76 4.48 25.36
C LEU A 225 -17.68 5.04 26.45
N GLU A 226 -17.89 6.36 26.47
CA GLU A 226 -18.81 7.03 27.41
C GLU A 226 -20.27 6.76 27.06
N GLU A 227 -20.63 6.58 25.77
CA GLU A 227 -21.98 6.21 25.37
C GLU A 227 -22.29 4.70 25.58
N ALA A 228 -21.29 3.85 25.73
CA ALA A 228 -21.42 2.41 25.92
C ALA A 228 -21.39 1.98 27.39
N ALA A 229 -21.12 2.88 28.33
CA ALA A 229 -21.06 2.68 29.79
C ALA A 229 -22.33 3.15 30.48
#